data_e269d497ffbe345833fecbeef5b2f1f3
#
_entry.id   e269d497ffbe345833fecbeef5b2f1f3
#
_cell.length_a   1.000
_cell.length_b   1.000
_cell.length_c   1.000
_cell.angle_alpha   90.00
_cell.angle_beta   90.00
_cell.angle_gamma   90.00
#
_symmetry.space_group_name_H-M   'P 1'
#
loop_
_entity.id
_entity.type
_entity.pdbx_description
1 polymer ?
#
loop_
_entity_poly.entity_id
_entity_poly.type
_entity_poly.pdbx_seq_one_letter_code
_entity_poly.pdbx_strand_id
1 'polypeptide(L)'
;RINHEIAAGKLSLKAAVQDLDRIREDVSVNIMSYYLDVLVAKELVNVAEQALALSTQQVERSREQVRTGKVAESVLYENEALLAADEYKLTQSRNDLSLSLLALSQALNRTSAEGFDIVAPTFDSLTVESMRHLRNPAEVLSYALDNRPRIQAERFRLEQALRAVRMSRAAYYPQITLTGGYGTNVYHSFATGAVNPAFGRQFRNNSTEYVGVAINIPIFNRMATRNSVRTAKLGVRSQQLVLTEAEQTLQKEIETAYYQADAALLKYRSAEKALNSAQVAFRYEAEKYAAGRSTTFDYNDAKTRMQKAESDQIQAKYEFIFRTKILDFYAGFPLTL
;
A
#
# COMPACT_ATOMS: atom_id res chain seq x y z
N ARG A 1 -12.08 2.48 39.30
CA ARG A 1 -11.53 1.45 38.41
C ARG A 1 -12.36 1.36 37.14
N ILE A 2 -13.66 1.05 37.25
CA ILE A 2 -14.61 0.84 36.12
C ILE A 2 -14.55 2.02 35.10
N ASN A 3 -14.61 3.26 35.57
CA ASN A 3 -14.55 4.44 34.66
C ASN A 3 -13.25 4.50 33.83
N HIS A 4 -12.13 4.05 34.41
CA HIS A 4 -10.85 4.00 33.67
C HIS A 4 -10.81 2.81 32.72
N GLU A 5 -11.43 1.69 33.05
CA GLU A 5 -11.57 0.53 32.15
C GLU A 5 -12.42 0.91 30.94
N ILE A 6 -13.57 1.56 31.14
CA ILE A 6 -14.43 2.04 30.05
C ILE A 6 -13.66 3.08 29.17
N ALA A 7 -12.92 4.00 29.79
CA ALA A 7 -12.15 4.98 29.07
C ALA A 7 -11.00 4.32 28.26
N ALA A 8 -10.34 3.31 28.82
CA ALA A 8 -9.31 2.54 28.12
C ALA A 8 -9.91 1.76 26.95
N GLY A 9 -11.09 1.15 27.12
CA GLY A 9 -11.81 0.47 26.04
C GLY A 9 -12.20 1.42 24.89
N LYS A 10 -12.65 2.64 25.20
CA LYS A 10 -12.95 3.66 24.19
C LYS A 10 -11.70 4.10 23.43
N LEU A 11 -10.56 4.22 24.11
CA LEU A 11 -9.27 4.56 23.48
C LEU A 11 -8.77 3.41 22.59
N SER A 12 -8.95 2.17 23.03
CA SER A 12 -8.64 0.99 22.20
C SER A 12 -9.48 0.95 20.93
N LEU A 13 -10.79 1.26 21.03
CA LEU A 13 -11.65 1.37 19.84
C LEU A 13 -11.16 2.47 18.90
N LYS A 14 -10.83 3.66 19.42
CA LYS A 14 -10.30 4.75 18.60
C LYS A 14 -8.99 4.35 17.90
N ALA A 15 -8.07 3.68 18.60
CA ALA A 15 -6.84 3.18 18.00
C ALA A 15 -7.13 2.18 16.88
N ALA A 16 -8.07 1.23 17.08
CA ALA A 16 -8.46 0.26 16.06
C ALA A 16 -9.12 0.91 14.83
N VAL A 17 -9.90 1.98 15.00
CA VAL A 17 -10.45 2.76 13.87
C VAL A 17 -9.31 3.41 13.08
N GLN A 18 -8.33 4.00 13.75
CA GLN A 18 -7.17 4.57 13.06
C GLN A 18 -6.30 3.50 12.38
N ASP A 19 -6.17 2.31 12.95
CA ASP A 19 -5.52 1.17 12.27
C ASP A 19 -6.26 0.75 11.00
N LEU A 20 -7.60 0.75 11.02
CA LEU A 20 -8.41 0.50 9.83
C LEU A 20 -8.18 1.57 8.76
N ASP A 21 -8.16 2.85 9.14
CA ASP A 21 -7.91 3.94 8.21
C ASP A 21 -6.50 3.86 7.62
N ARG A 22 -5.48 3.48 8.41
CA ARG A 22 -4.13 3.19 7.91
C ARG A 22 -4.13 2.07 6.87
N ILE A 23 -4.83 0.96 7.14
CA ILE A 23 -4.91 -0.15 6.18
C ILE A 23 -5.59 0.29 4.87
N ARG A 24 -6.63 1.12 4.95
CA ARG A 24 -7.29 1.70 3.76
C ARG A 24 -6.32 2.57 2.95
N GLU A 25 -5.52 3.38 3.62
CA GLU A 25 -4.48 4.18 2.99
C GLU A 25 -3.43 3.29 2.29
N ASP A 26 -2.93 2.26 2.98
CA ASP A 26 -1.95 1.31 2.43
C ASP A 26 -2.50 0.58 1.19
N VAL A 27 -3.77 0.14 1.25
CA VAL A 27 -4.45 -0.49 0.10
C VAL A 27 -4.60 0.49 -1.06
N SER A 28 -4.97 1.75 -0.79
CA SER A 28 -5.12 2.76 -1.84
C SER A 28 -3.81 3.06 -2.56
N VAL A 29 -2.70 3.15 -1.82
CA VAL A 29 -1.36 3.34 -2.39
C VAL A 29 -0.97 2.13 -3.26
N ASN A 30 -1.22 0.91 -2.79
CA ASN A 30 -0.92 -0.30 -3.55
C ASN A 30 -1.75 -0.38 -4.84
N ILE A 31 -3.06 -0.08 -4.78
CA ILE A 31 -3.92 -0.04 -5.98
C ILE A 31 -3.41 0.99 -6.98
N MET A 32 -3.00 2.17 -6.52
CA MET A 32 -2.41 3.19 -7.38
C MET A 32 -1.13 2.71 -8.07
N SER A 33 -0.25 1.99 -7.34
CA SER A 33 0.95 1.40 -7.93
C SER A 33 0.59 0.42 -9.05
N TYR A 34 -0.29 -0.56 -8.78
CA TYR A 34 -0.74 -1.52 -9.80
C TYR A 34 -1.44 -0.85 -10.99
N TYR A 35 -2.20 0.20 -10.74
CA TYR A 35 -2.85 0.94 -11.82
C TYR A 35 -1.82 1.63 -12.75
N LEU A 36 -0.78 2.23 -12.18
CA LEU A 36 0.31 2.84 -12.96
C LEU A 36 1.14 1.78 -13.70
N ASP A 37 1.37 0.61 -13.10
CA ASP A 37 2.04 -0.51 -13.76
C ASP A 37 1.27 -0.97 -15.01
N VAL A 38 -0.07 -1.01 -14.94
CA VAL A 38 -0.90 -1.30 -16.12
C VAL A 38 -0.77 -0.21 -17.19
N LEU A 39 -0.74 1.07 -16.80
CA LEU A 39 -0.55 2.17 -17.74
C LEU A 39 0.80 2.08 -18.46
N VAL A 40 1.88 1.82 -17.71
CA VAL A 40 3.21 1.59 -18.29
C VAL A 40 3.18 0.41 -19.26
N ALA A 41 2.59 -0.71 -18.85
CA ALA A 41 2.52 -1.91 -19.70
C ALA A 41 1.73 -1.65 -21.00
N LYS A 42 0.62 -0.89 -20.95
CA LYS A 42 -0.14 -0.48 -22.14
C LYS A 42 0.71 0.36 -23.11
N GLU A 43 1.43 1.34 -22.60
CA GLU A 43 2.32 2.16 -23.42
C GLU A 43 3.47 1.33 -24.05
N LEU A 44 4.04 0.39 -23.28
CA LEU A 44 5.09 -0.50 -23.81
C LEU A 44 4.56 -1.47 -24.88
N VAL A 45 3.31 -1.89 -24.81
CA VAL A 45 2.67 -2.64 -25.90
C VAL A 45 2.58 -1.77 -27.16
N ASN A 46 2.16 -0.51 -27.04
CA ASN A 46 2.10 0.42 -28.17
C ASN A 46 3.50 0.62 -28.83
N VAL A 47 4.55 0.77 -28.00
CA VAL A 47 5.93 0.86 -28.50
C VAL A 47 6.33 -0.40 -29.25
N ALA A 48 6.02 -1.59 -28.71
CA ALA A 48 6.32 -2.86 -29.35
C ALA A 48 5.53 -3.08 -30.67
N GLU A 49 4.28 -2.62 -30.75
CA GLU A 49 3.46 -2.65 -31.96
C GLU A 49 4.02 -1.75 -33.06
N GLN A 50 4.46 -0.54 -32.70
CA GLN A 50 5.13 0.38 -33.62
C GLN A 50 6.47 -0.20 -34.10
N ALA A 51 7.24 -0.82 -33.21
CA ALA A 51 8.48 -1.51 -33.53
C ALA A 51 8.27 -2.62 -34.55
N LEU A 52 7.28 -3.45 -34.33
CA LEU A 52 6.89 -4.55 -35.22
C LEU A 52 6.46 -4.02 -36.60
N ALA A 53 5.65 -2.97 -36.65
CA ALA A 53 5.24 -2.35 -37.90
C ALA A 53 6.43 -1.84 -38.73
N LEU A 54 7.41 -1.20 -38.08
CA LEU A 54 8.64 -0.75 -38.74
C LEU A 54 9.47 -1.92 -39.26
N SER A 55 9.65 -2.99 -38.49
CA SER A 55 10.37 -4.19 -38.94
C SER A 55 9.68 -4.91 -40.09
N THR A 56 8.35 -4.99 -40.07
CA THR A 56 7.57 -5.57 -41.16
C THR A 56 7.79 -4.80 -42.46
N GLN A 57 7.70 -3.47 -42.41
CA GLN A 57 7.98 -2.63 -43.56
C GLN A 57 9.42 -2.79 -44.08
N GLN A 58 10.38 -2.95 -43.15
CA GLN A 58 11.78 -3.14 -43.51
C GLN A 58 12.04 -4.49 -44.19
N VAL A 59 11.44 -5.56 -43.73
CA VAL A 59 11.52 -6.90 -44.38
C VAL A 59 10.93 -6.85 -45.78
N GLU A 60 9.74 -6.25 -45.96
CA GLU A 60 9.14 -6.13 -47.29
C GLU A 60 9.99 -5.36 -48.25
N ARG A 61 10.60 -4.23 -47.78
CA ARG A 61 11.55 -3.46 -48.58
C ARG A 61 12.79 -4.27 -48.96
N SER A 62 13.36 -5.00 -48.01
CA SER A 62 14.56 -5.82 -48.25
C SER A 62 14.28 -6.97 -49.22
N ARG A 63 13.11 -7.60 -49.12
CA ARG A 63 12.68 -8.65 -50.04
C ARG A 63 12.59 -8.14 -51.47
N GLU A 64 12.06 -6.97 -51.69
CA GLU A 64 11.97 -6.35 -53.01
C GLU A 64 13.38 -5.93 -53.53
N GLN A 65 14.26 -5.46 -52.66
CA GLN A 65 15.64 -5.11 -53.03
C GLN A 65 16.48 -6.35 -53.40
N VAL A 66 16.32 -7.47 -52.70
CA VAL A 66 16.93 -8.75 -53.05
C VAL A 66 16.41 -9.23 -54.39
N ARG A 67 15.08 -9.20 -54.60
CA ARG A 67 14.46 -9.60 -55.89
C ARG A 67 15.01 -8.78 -57.08
N THR A 68 15.32 -7.54 -56.88
CA THR A 68 15.89 -6.65 -57.90
C THR A 68 17.41 -6.67 -57.96
N GLY A 69 18.07 -7.52 -57.17
CA GLY A 69 19.55 -7.68 -57.16
C GLY A 69 20.31 -6.47 -56.54
N LYS A 70 19.63 -5.57 -55.81
CA LYS A 70 20.22 -4.39 -55.23
C LYS A 70 20.97 -4.63 -53.92
N VAL A 71 20.58 -5.66 -53.17
CA VAL A 71 21.20 -6.05 -51.89
C VAL A 71 21.39 -7.56 -51.85
N ALA A 72 22.32 -8.03 -51.01
CA ALA A 72 22.53 -9.46 -50.79
C ALA A 72 21.41 -10.11 -50.00
N GLU A 73 21.18 -11.40 -50.16
CA GLU A 73 20.15 -12.15 -49.35
C GLU A 73 20.43 -12.10 -47.85
N SER A 74 21.69 -11.97 -47.42
CA SER A 74 22.06 -11.84 -46.02
C SER A 74 21.31 -10.70 -45.32
N VAL A 75 21.09 -9.58 -46.02
CA VAL A 75 20.36 -8.41 -45.51
C VAL A 75 18.91 -8.73 -45.26
N LEU A 76 18.29 -9.57 -46.09
CA LEU A 76 16.91 -10.02 -45.87
C LEU A 76 16.81 -10.91 -44.60
N TYR A 77 17.74 -11.89 -44.45
CA TYR A 77 17.74 -12.75 -43.25
C TYR A 77 18.04 -11.98 -41.96
N GLU A 78 18.93 -10.95 -42.02
CA GLU A 78 19.15 -10.06 -40.87
C GLU A 78 17.83 -9.33 -40.46
N ASN A 79 17.10 -8.78 -41.42
CA ASN A 79 15.82 -8.10 -41.15
C ASN A 79 14.71 -9.05 -40.71
N GLU A 80 14.67 -10.27 -41.26
CA GLU A 80 13.73 -11.32 -40.79
C GLU A 80 14.02 -11.75 -39.33
N ALA A 81 15.32 -11.84 -38.96
CA ALA A 81 15.68 -12.13 -37.55
C ALA A 81 15.28 -10.99 -36.62
N LEU A 82 15.37 -9.74 -37.03
CA LEU A 82 14.91 -8.58 -36.26
C LEU A 82 13.38 -8.52 -36.16
N LEU A 83 12.67 -8.87 -37.23
CA LEU A 83 11.21 -8.98 -37.21
C LEU A 83 10.77 -10.02 -36.17
N ALA A 84 11.39 -11.22 -36.19
CA ALA A 84 11.11 -12.25 -35.20
C ALA A 84 11.41 -11.81 -33.76
N ALA A 85 12.47 -11.02 -33.55
CA ALA A 85 12.78 -10.45 -32.24
C ALA A 85 11.73 -9.42 -31.79
N ASP A 86 11.20 -8.60 -32.69
CA ASP A 86 10.13 -7.63 -32.39
C ASP A 86 8.79 -8.35 -32.14
N GLU A 87 8.47 -9.43 -32.86
CA GLU A 87 7.31 -10.31 -32.58
C GLU A 87 7.39 -10.95 -31.19
N TYR A 88 8.57 -11.45 -30.84
CA TYR A 88 8.82 -11.98 -29.48
C TYR A 88 8.62 -10.88 -28.43
N LYS A 89 9.16 -9.69 -28.65
CA LYS A 89 9.04 -8.55 -27.72
C LYS A 89 7.59 -8.09 -27.55
N LEU A 90 6.81 -8.05 -28.63
CA LEU A 90 5.38 -7.74 -28.55
C LEU A 90 4.62 -8.80 -27.76
N THR A 91 4.91 -10.07 -28.00
CA THR A 91 4.30 -11.18 -27.23
C THR A 91 4.61 -11.05 -25.75
N GLN A 92 5.87 -10.76 -25.40
CA GLN A 92 6.28 -10.51 -24.02
C GLN A 92 5.54 -9.30 -23.42
N SER A 93 5.49 -8.16 -24.12
CA SER A 93 4.81 -6.95 -23.62
C SER A 93 3.31 -7.17 -23.40
N ARG A 94 2.64 -7.92 -24.29
CA ARG A 94 1.23 -8.31 -24.10
C ARG A 94 1.01 -9.24 -22.91
N ASN A 95 1.94 -10.17 -22.68
CA ASN A 95 1.90 -11.02 -21.49
C ASN A 95 2.10 -10.19 -20.22
N ASP A 96 3.06 -9.27 -20.20
CA ASP A 96 3.31 -8.38 -19.06
C ASP A 96 2.09 -7.48 -18.76
N LEU A 97 1.41 -6.97 -19.78
CA LEU A 97 0.14 -6.26 -19.64
C LEU A 97 -0.95 -7.15 -19.02
N SER A 98 -1.08 -8.39 -19.49
CA SER A 98 -2.06 -9.33 -18.95
C SER A 98 -1.79 -9.64 -17.47
N LEU A 99 -0.52 -9.81 -17.09
CA LEU A 99 -0.13 -10.02 -15.70
C LEU A 99 -0.35 -8.77 -14.83
N SER A 100 -0.10 -7.58 -15.35
CA SER A 100 -0.37 -6.32 -14.63
C SER A 100 -1.88 -6.11 -14.42
N LEU A 101 -2.71 -6.40 -15.43
CA LEU A 101 -4.18 -6.38 -15.29
C LEU A 101 -4.68 -7.41 -14.28
N LEU A 102 -4.08 -8.61 -14.27
CA LEU A 102 -4.39 -9.64 -13.29
C LEU A 102 -4.06 -9.18 -11.87
N ALA A 103 -2.87 -8.60 -11.66
CA ALA A 103 -2.45 -8.09 -10.35
C ALA A 103 -3.39 -6.97 -9.84
N LEU A 104 -3.75 -6.03 -10.70
CA LEU A 104 -4.71 -4.97 -10.35
C LEU A 104 -6.11 -5.54 -10.07
N SER A 105 -6.59 -6.49 -10.88
CA SER A 105 -7.87 -7.16 -10.67
C SER A 105 -7.94 -7.87 -9.32
N GLN A 106 -6.86 -8.58 -8.94
CA GLN A 106 -6.75 -9.24 -7.63
C GLN A 106 -6.69 -8.23 -6.48
N ALA A 107 -5.95 -7.13 -6.64
CA ALA A 107 -5.90 -6.06 -5.64
C ALA A 107 -7.28 -5.40 -5.41
N LEU A 108 -8.14 -5.38 -6.43
CA LEU A 108 -9.53 -4.93 -6.36
C LEU A 108 -10.49 -6.02 -5.88
N ASN A 109 -9.96 -7.18 -5.43
CA ASN A 109 -10.73 -8.33 -4.97
C ASN A 109 -11.76 -8.86 -5.99
N ARG A 110 -11.42 -8.81 -7.29
CA ARG A 110 -12.25 -9.39 -8.35
C ARG A 110 -11.96 -10.88 -8.48
N THR A 111 -12.95 -11.65 -8.84
CA THR A 111 -12.84 -13.11 -9.02
C THR A 111 -12.14 -13.50 -10.33
N SER A 112 -12.17 -12.63 -11.35
CA SER A 112 -11.54 -12.84 -12.65
C SER A 112 -11.02 -11.53 -13.22
N ALA A 113 -9.94 -11.60 -13.98
CA ALA A 113 -9.42 -10.52 -14.81
C ALA A 113 -10.03 -10.52 -16.23
N GLU A 114 -10.86 -11.50 -16.59
CA GLU A 114 -11.45 -11.61 -17.91
C GLU A 114 -12.35 -10.41 -18.20
N GLY A 115 -12.14 -9.76 -19.35
CA GLY A 115 -12.85 -8.53 -19.73
C GLY A 115 -12.54 -7.30 -18.87
N PHE A 116 -11.56 -7.40 -17.95
CA PHE A 116 -11.15 -6.26 -17.15
C PHE A 116 -10.13 -5.41 -17.91
N ASP A 117 -10.41 -4.15 -18.03
CA ASP A 117 -9.51 -3.14 -18.58
C ASP A 117 -9.66 -1.82 -17.83
N ILE A 118 -8.68 -0.93 -17.99
CA ILE A 118 -8.67 0.41 -17.39
C ILE A 118 -8.71 1.49 -18.48
N VAL A 119 -9.35 2.59 -18.15
CA VAL A 119 -9.29 3.80 -18.97
C VAL A 119 -8.01 4.54 -18.63
N ALA A 120 -7.18 4.82 -19.64
CA ALA A 120 -5.98 5.63 -19.45
C ALA A 120 -6.39 7.10 -19.30
N PRO A 121 -5.97 7.79 -18.21
CA PRO A 121 -6.21 9.22 -18.12
C PRO A 121 -5.36 9.95 -19.16
N THR A 122 -5.88 11.02 -19.69
CA THR A 122 -5.10 11.92 -20.56
C THR A 122 -4.20 12.78 -19.69
N PHE A 123 -2.94 12.35 -19.53
CA PHE A 123 -1.92 13.21 -18.90
C PHE A 123 -1.49 14.28 -19.90
N ASP A 124 -2.11 15.45 -19.77
CA ASP A 124 -1.67 16.64 -20.51
C ASP A 124 -0.29 17.09 -20.01
N SER A 125 0.51 17.64 -20.92
CA SER A 125 1.82 18.23 -20.60
C SER A 125 1.75 19.26 -19.45
N LEU A 126 0.63 19.97 -19.32
CA LEU A 126 0.34 20.91 -18.25
C LEU A 126 0.23 20.23 -16.87
N THR A 127 -0.31 19.01 -16.82
CA THR A 127 -0.43 18.23 -15.56
C THR A 127 0.96 17.81 -15.08
N VAL A 128 1.82 17.35 -15.99
CA VAL A 128 3.20 16.98 -15.66
C VAL A 128 4.03 18.21 -15.26
N GLU A 129 3.80 19.36 -15.91
CA GLU A 129 4.48 20.63 -15.58
C GLU A 129 4.08 21.12 -14.16
N SER A 130 2.82 21.01 -13.80
CA SER A 130 2.35 21.41 -12.46
C SER A 130 2.95 20.58 -11.33
N MET A 131 3.31 19.30 -11.60
CA MET A 131 3.95 18.40 -10.64
C MET A 131 5.44 18.70 -10.41
N ARG A 132 6.06 19.59 -11.22
CA ARG A 132 7.50 19.94 -11.10
C ARG A 132 7.85 20.72 -9.83
N HIS A 133 6.85 21.28 -9.13
CA HIS A 133 7.04 21.96 -7.85
C HIS A 133 6.75 20.98 -6.69
N LEU A 134 7.83 20.31 -6.26
CA LEU A 134 7.73 19.40 -5.11
C LEU A 134 7.47 20.19 -3.81
N ARG A 135 6.62 19.64 -2.95
CA ARG A 135 6.29 20.24 -1.64
C ARG A 135 7.48 20.14 -0.70
N ASN A 136 7.62 21.15 0.16
CA ASN A 136 8.64 21.15 1.20
C ASN A 136 8.41 20.00 2.19
N PRO A 137 9.38 19.09 2.40
CA PRO A 137 9.21 17.94 3.29
C PRO A 137 8.90 18.34 4.74
N ALA A 138 9.36 19.51 5.23
CA ALA A 138 9.06 19.98 6.57
C ALA A 138 7.58 20.34 6.77
N GLU A 139 6.94 20.95 5.76
CA GLU A 139 5.51 21.24 5.78
C GLU A 139 4.67 19.97 5.71
N VAL A 140 5.06 19.03 4.84
CA VAL A 140 4.42 17.72 4.74
C VAL A 140 4.51 16.95 6.04
N LEU A 141 5.68 16.96 6.69
CA LEU A 141 5.89 16.30 7.97
C LEU A 141 5.01 16.89 9.08
N SER A 142 4.93 18.23 9.19
CA SER A 142 4.10 18.86 10.22
C SER A 142 2.63 18.46 10.09
N TYR A 143 2.10 18.47 8.88
CA TYR A 143 0.74 18.00 8.61
C TYR A 143 0.57 16.50 8.93
N ALA A 144 1.51 15.67 8.49
CA ALA A 144 1.44 14.22 8.64
C ALA A 144 1.49 13.79 10.12
N LEU A 145 2.32 14.41 10.95
CA LEU A 145 2.38 14.13 12.39
C LEU A 145 1.04 14.36 13.10
N ASP A 146 0.27 15.35 12.65
CA ASP A 146 -1.01 15.67 13.27
C ASP A 146 -2.20 14.90 12.69
N ASN A 147 -2.12 14.43 11.44
CA ASN A 147 -3.28 13.89 10.74
C ASN A 147 -3.16 12.43 10.35
N ARG A 148 -1.93 11.84 10.32
CA ARG A 148 -1.78 10.47 9.86
C ARG A 148 -2.35 9.45 10.84
N PRO A 149 -3.18 8.49 10.34
CA PRO A 149 -3.84 7.49 11.17
C PRO A 149 -2.86 6.68 12.02
N ARG A 150 -1.69 6.31 11.47
CA ARG A 150 -0.63 5.59 12.20
C ARG A 150 -0.19 6.33 13.46
N ILE A 151 0.05 7.64 13.39
CA ILE A 151 0.47 8.45 14.54
C ILE A 151 -0.68 8.62 15.53
N GLN A 152 -1.89 8.84 15.04
CA GLN A 152 -3.09 8.94 15.88
C GLN A 152 -3.37 7.65 16.65
N ALA A 153 -3.21 6.49 16.02
CA ALA A 153 -3.34 5.20 16.70
C ALA A 153 -2.35 5.07 17.87
N GLU A 154 -1.07 5.42 17.65
CA GLU A 154 -0.06 5.35 18.71
C GLU A 154 -0.31 6.36 19.83
N ARG A 155 -0.82 7.57 19.52
CA ARG A 155 -1.26 8.55 20.53
C ARG A 155 -2.39 7.99 21.40
N PHE A 156 -3.40 7.35 20.81
CA PHE A 156 -4.48 6.70 21.57
C PHE A 156 -3.98 5.53 22.42
N ARG A 157 -3.03 4.73 21.93
CA ARG A 157 -2.38 3.67 22.70
C ARG A 157 -1.57 4.21 23.88
N LEU A 158 -0.90 5.35 23.71
CA LEU A 158 -0.20 6.02 24.80
C LEU A 158 -1.19 6.50 25.87
N GLU A 159 -2.29 7.12 25.49
CA GLU A 159 -3.35 7.50 26.44
C GLU A 159 -3.95 6.28 27.15
N GLN A 160 -4.16 5.17 26.45
CA GLN A 160 -4.60 3.90 27.02
C GLN A 160 -3.61 3.38 28.07
N ALA A 161 -2.31 3.42 27.79
CA ALA A 161 -1.27 3.03 28.76
C ALA A 161 -1.27 3.94 30.01
N LEU A 162 -1.52 5.24 29.86
CA LEU A 162 -1.71 6.16 30.98
C LEU A 162 -2.94 5.80 31.83
N ARG A 163 -4.05 5.34 31.21
CA ARG A 163 -5.23 4.82 31.93
C ARG A 163 -4.90 3.54 32.67
N ALA A 164 -4.08 2.64 32.10
CA ALA A 164 -3.64 1.42 32.76
C ALA A 164 -2.87 1.69 34.09
N VAL A 165 -2.03 2.76 34.13
CA VAL A 165 -1.39 3.20 35.38
C VAL A 165 -2.44 3.61 36.43
N ARG A 166 -3.47 4.35 36.03
CA ARG A 166 -4.55 4.78 36.95
C ARG A 166 -5.37 3.57 37.44
N MET A 167 -5.62 2.60 36.56
CA MET A 167 -6.28 1.34 36.90
C MET A 167 -5.47 0.53 37.93
N SER A 168 -4.15 0.40 37.71
CA SER A 168 -3.27 -0.28 38.67
C SER A 168 -3.21 0.43 40.03
N ARG A 169 -3.24 1.77 40.04
CA ARG A 169 -3.31 2.54 41.30
C ARG A 169 -4.63 2.38 42.04
N ALA A 170 -5.73 2.06 41.34
CA ALA A 170 -7.03 1.84 41.97
C ALA A 170 -7.00 0.66 42.98
N ALA A 171 -6.05 -0.28 42.84
CA ALA A 171 -5.87 -1.38 43.77
C ALA A 171 -5.33 -0.97 45.16
N TYR A 172 -4.92 0.28 45.36
CA TYR A 172 -4.60 0.83 46.68
C TYR A 172 -5.84 1.27 47.48
N TYR A 173 -7.00 1.43 46.82
CA TYR A 173 -8.21 1.91 47.46
C TYR A 173 -9.11 0.75 47.88
N PRO A 174 -9.98 0.96 48.93
CA PRO A 174 -10.98 -0.01 49.30
C PRO A 174 -11.86 -0.40 48.11
N GLN A 175 -12.18 -1.70 48.05
CA GLN A 175 -13.10 -2.25 47.06
C GLN A 175 -14.43 -2.56 47.75
N ILE A 176 -15.52 -1.99 47.23
CA ILE A 176 -16.89 -2.23 47.69
C ILE A 176 -17.55 -3.13 46.65
N THR A 177 -18.02 -4.28 47.10
CA THR A 177 -18.75 -5.26 46.27
C THR A 177 -20.16 -5.43 46.80
N LEU A 178 -21.13 -5.22 45.95
CA LEU A 178 -22.54 -5.54 46.20
C LEU A 178 -22.82 -6.90 45.56
N THR A 179 -23.30 -7.83 46.35
CA THR A 179 -23.68 -9.16 45.91
C THR A 179 -25.16 -9.38 46.24
N GLY A 180 -25.88 -9.99 45.32
CA GLY A 180 -27.24 -10.43 45.54
C GLY A 180 -27.45 -11.80 44.90
N GLY A 181 -28.23 -12.63 45.53
CA GLY A 181 -28.53 -13.93 44.98
C GLY A 181 -29.89 -14.44 45.48
N TYR A 182 -30.48 -15.26 44.65
CA TYR A 182 -31.63 -16.09 44.94
C TYR A 182 -31.21 -17.53 44.74
N GLY A 183 -31.50 -18.36 45.72
CA GLY A 183 -31.19 -19.78 45.69
C GLY A 183 -32.31 -20.59 46.32
N THR A 184 -32.48 -21.81 45.88
CA THR A 184 -33.34 -22.79 46.53
C THR A 184 -32.61 -24.12 46.58
N ASN A 185 -32.89 -24.89 47.61
CA ASN A 185 -32.33 -26.24 47.80
C ASN A 185 -33.46 -27.28 47.80
N VAL A 186 -33.31 -28.26 46.93
CA VAL A 186 -34.24 -29.41 46.87
C VAL A 186 -33.43 -30.65 47.18
N TYR A 187 -33.91 -31.47 48.14
CA TYR A 187 -33.27 -32.70 48.54
C TYR A 187 -34.23 -33.88 48.49
N HIS A 188 -33.72 -35.04 48.26
CA HIS A 188 -34.44 -36.31 48.38
C HIS A 188 -33.62 -37.24 49.27
N SER A 189 -34.29 -37.72 50.36
CA SER A 189 -33.65 -38.67 51.27
C SER A 189 -34.06 -40.11 50.90
N PHE A 190 -33.04 -40.96 50.76
CA PHE A 190 -33.17 -42.37 50.43
C PHE A 190 -33.24 -43.25 51.74
N ALA A 191 -33.23 -42.63 52.91
CA ALA A 191 -33.31 -43.37 54.17
C ALA A 191 -34.66 -44.03 54.33
N THR A 192 -34.71 -45.25 54.86
CA THR A 192 -35.94 -46.02 55.12
C THR A 192 -36.87 -45.27 56.11
N GLY A 193 -38.06 -44.95 55.66
CA GLY A 193 -39.05 -44.16 56.46
C GLY A 193 -38.97 -42.65 56.34
N ALA A 194 -38.08 -42.14 55.50
CA ALA A 194 -37.92 -40.69 55.23
C ALA A 194 -39.16 -40.13 54.50
N VAL A 195 -39.72 -39.05 55.05
CA VAL A 195 -40.79 -38.28 54.36
C VAL A 195 -40.14 -37.23 53.46
N ASN A 196 -40.25 -37.42 52.14
CA ASN A 196 -39.74 -36.45 51.13
C ASN A 196 -40.87 -35.50 50.77
N PRO A 197 -40.73 -34.18 51.05
CA PRO A 197 -41.68 -33.18 50.60
C PRO A 197 -41.72 -33.07 49.11
N ALA A 198 -42.92 -32.79 48.54
CA ALA A 198 -42.99 -32.54 47.06
C ALA A 198 -42.10 -31.43 46.61
N PHE A 199 -41.50 -31.58 45.39
CA PHE A 199 -40.55 -30.63 44.79
C PHE A 199 -41.00 -29.16 44.86
N GLY A 200 -42.22 -28.86 44.43
CA GLY A 200 -42.75 -27.49 44.46
C GLY A 200 -42.89 -26.88 45.83
N ARG A 201 -43.09 -27.74 46.89
CA ARG A 201 -43.14 -27.31 48.32
C ARG A 201 -41.68 -26.99 48.77
N GLN A 202 -40.75 -27.87 48.49
CA GLN A 202 -39.35 -27.63 48.84
C GLN A 202 -38.82 -26.40 48.13
N PHE A 203 -39.10 -26.22 46.83
CA PHE A 203 -38.71 -25.07 46.06
C PHE A 203 -39.15 -23.74 46.69
N ARG A 204 -40.38 -23.65 47.15
CA ARG A 204 -40.89 -22.44 47.82
C ARG A 204 -40.40 -22.27 49.24
N ASN A 205 -40.34 -23.36 50.01
CA ASN A 205 -40.03 -23.28 51.44
C ASN A 205 -38.55 -23.13 51.74
N ASN A 206 -37.68 -23.61 50.80
CA ASN A 206 -36.25 -23.56 50.94
C ASN A 206 -35.62 -22.40 50.11
N SER A 207 -36.47 -21.52 49.56
CA SER A 207 -35.95 -20.33 48.87
C SER A 207 -35.28 -19.40 49.87
N THR A 208 -34.11 -18.93 49.47
CA THR A 208 -33.31 -17.97 50.25
C THR A 208 -32.93 -16.81 49.32
N GLU A 209 -33.23 -15.62 49.77
CA GLU A 209 -32.81 -14.39 49.14
C GLU A 209 -31.73 -13.73 50.01
N TYR A 210 -30.65 -13.26 49.40
CA TYR A 210 -29.67 -12.50 50.13
C TYR A 210 -29.15 -11.31 49.35
N VAL A 211 -28.88 -10.23 50.07
CA VAL A 211 -28.16 -9.05 49.59
C VAL A 211 -27.05 -8.80 50.59
N GLY A 212 -25.84 -8.71 50.07
CA GLY A 212 -24.66 -8.49 50.90
C GLY A 212 -23.79 -7.36 50.35
N VAL A 213 -23.20 -6.59 51.22
CA VAL A 213 -22.16 -5.60 50.91
C VAL A 213 -20.86 -6.03 51.54
N ALA A 214 -19.81 -6.21 50.73
CA ALA A 214 -18.48 -6.54 51.24
C ALA A 214 -17.56 -5.34 50.94
N ILE A 215 -16.77 -4.93 51.95
CA ILE A 215 -15.73 -3.91 51.83
C ILE A 215 -14.40 -4.58 52.07
N ASN A 216 -13.54 -4.61 51.03
CA ASN A 216 -12.20 -5.15 51.13
C ASN A 216 -11.15 -4.01 51.11
N ILE A 217 -10.42 -3.85 52.20
CA ILE A 217 -9.38 -2.83 52.39
C ILE A 217 -8.01 -3.53 52.35
N PRO A 218 -7.21 -3.38 51.27
CA PRO A 218 -5.89 -4.02 51.17
C PRO A 218 -4.89 -3.26 52.05
N ILE A 219 -4.51 -3.83 53.20
CA ILE A 219 -3.47 -3.26 54.08
C ILE A 219 -2.06 -3.67 53.59
N PHE A 220 -1.86 -4.94 53.31
CA PHE A 220 -0.60 -5.48 52.81
C PHE A 220 -0.86 -6.64 51.84
N ASN A 221 -0.28 -6.53 50.62
CA ASN A 221 -0.43 -7.53 49.57
C ASN A 221 0.90 -7.96 48.95
N ARG A 222 1.92 -8.13 49.78
CA ARG A 222 3.29 -8.57 49.38
C ARG A 222 3.86 -7.68 48.25
N MET A 223 3.60 -6.38 48.25
CA MET A 223 4.04 -5.40 47.25
C MET A 223 3.43 -5.60 45.86
N ALA A 224 2.45 -6.48 45.69
CA ALA A 224 1.86 -6.80 44.37
C ALA A 224 1.31 -5.54 43.68
N THR A 225 0.55 -4.69 44.39
CA THR A 225 0.04 -3.42 43.83
C THR A 225 1.16 -2.47 43.44
N ARG A 226 2.20 -2.33 44.27
CA ARG A 226 3.38 -1.50 43.96
C ARG A 226 4.08 -1.96 42.70
N ASN A 227 4.29 -3.26 42.55
CA ASN A 227 4.93 -3.85 41.38
C ASN A 227 4.05 -3.69 40.13
N SER A 228 2.73 -3.91 40.23
CA SER A 228 1.79 -3.67 39.13
C SER A 228 1.81 -2.23 38.65
N VAL A 229 1.85 -1.23 39.54
CA VAL A 229 1.99 0.19 39.18
C VAL A 229 3.33 0.47 38.50
N ARG A 230 4.44 -0.15 38.98
CA ARG A 230 5.75 -0.02 38.34
C ARG A 230 5.74 -0.57 36.92
N THR A 231 5.20 -1.77 36.74
CA THR A 231 5.06 -2.42 35.44
C THR A 231 4.21 -1.57 34.50
N ALA A 232 3.07 -1.04 34.96
CA ALA A 232 2.25 -0.16 34.16
C ALA A 232 2.98 1.14 33.75
N LYS A 233 3.81 1.73 34.65
CA LYS A 233 4.65 2.89 34.29
C LYS A 233 5.72 2.55 33.24
N LEU A 234 6.32 1.36 33.31
CA LEU A 234 7.26 0.90 32.28
C LEU A 234 6.52 0.70 30.95
N GLY A 235 5.29 0.20 30.98
CA GLY A 235 4.42 0.13 29.78
C GLY A 235 4.17 1.50 29.13
N VAL A 236 3.95 2.56 29.95
CA VAL A 236 3.84 3.93 29.42
C VAL A 236 5.16 4.35 28.75
N ARG A 237 6.30 4.11 29.40
CA ARG A 237 7.60 4.46 28.82
C ARG A 237 7.88 3.72 27.52
N SER A 238 7.55 2.43 27.47
CA SER A 238 7.64 1.63 26.25
C SER A 238 6.78 2.22 25.14
N GLN A 239 5.51 2.57 25.45
CA GLN A 239 4.59 3.13 24.43
C GLN A 239 5.02 4.55 23.97
N GLN A 240 5.67 5.35 24.83
CA GLN A 240 6.28 6.61 24.43
C GLN A 240 7.39 6.42 23.40
N LEU A 241 8.23 5.38 23.59
CA LEU A 241 9.30 5.06 22.64
C LEU A 241 8.73 4.56 21.31
N VAL A 242 7.66 3.74 21.33
CA VAL A 242 6.96 3.29 20.13
C VAL A 242 6.37 4.47 19.35
N LEU A 243 5.77 5.45 20.04
CA LEU A 243 5.29 6.67 19.38
C LEU A 243 6.44 7.45 18.74
N THR A 244 7.54 7.66 19.47
CA THR A 244 8.73 8.35 18.93
C THR A 244 9.31 7.62 17.73
N GLU A 245 9.39 6.29 17.77
CA GLU A 245 9.82 5.47 16.64
C GLU A 245 8.89 5.61 15.44
N ALA A 246 7.57 5.64 15.66
CA ALA A 246 6.60 5.85 14.59
C ALA A 246 6.73 7.24 13.94
N GLU A 247 6.98 8.29 14.75
CA GLU A 247 7.22 9.65 14.27
C GLU A 247 8.52 9.75 13.46
N GLN A 248 9.61 9.16 13.94
CA GLN A 248 10.89 9.10 13.21
C GLN A 248 10.80 8.30 11.91
N THR A 249 10.05 7.19 11.93
CA THR A 249 9.81 6.39 10.73
C THR A 249 9.02 7.18 9.69
N LEU A 250 7.96 7.89 10.10
CA LEU A 250 7.17 8.75 9.23
C LEU A 250 8.03 9.88 8.63
N GLN A 251 8.89 10.51 9.43
CA GLN A 251 9.84 11.51 8.94
C GLN A 251 10.75 10.92 7.85
N LYS A 252 11.35 9.76 8.13
CA LYS A 252 12.20 9.07 7.14
C LYS A 252 11.44 8.70 5.87
N GLU A 253 10.20 8.24 5.97
CA GLU A 253 9.35 7.92 4.83
C GLU A 253 9.08 9.16 3.96
N ILE A 254 8.75 10.30 4.56
CA ILE A 254 8.49 11.57 3.86
C ILE A 254 9.76 12.11 3.19
N GLU A 255 10.90 12.13 3.91
CA GLU A 255 12.18 12.56 3.34
C GLU A 255 12.60 11.65 2.19
N THR A 256 12.43 10.33 2.34
CA THR A 256 12.71 9.37 1.28
C THR A 256 11.80 9.60 0.07
N ALA A 257 10.50 9.82 0.28
CA ALA A 257 9.55 10.12 -0.80
C ALA A 257 9.94 11.41 -1.54
N TYR A 258 10.39 12.45 -0.82
CA TYR A 258 10.86 13.70 -1.43
C TYR A 258 12.09 13.48 -2.32
N TYR A 259 13.13 12.84 -1.80
CA TYR A 259 14.34 12.58 -2.58
C TYR A 259 14.08 11.67 -3.78
N GLN A 260 13.18 10.70 -3.62
CA GLN A 260 12.77 9.83 -4.73
C GLN A 260 11.98 10.60 -5.80
N ALA A 261 11.12 11.54 -5.40
CA ALA A 261 10.37 12.39 -6.33
C ALA A 261 11.30 13.35 -7.08
N ASP A 262 12.28 13.97 -6.40
CA ASP A 262 13.28 14.84 -7.02
C ASP A 262 14.17 14.08 -8.02
N ALA A 263 14.67 12.90 -7.62
CA ALA A 263 15.44 12.03 -8.51
C ALA A 263 14.61 11.57 -9.72
N ALA A 264 13.33 11.21 -9.53
CA ALA A 264 12.44 10.82 -10.62
C ALA A 264 12.16 11.97 -11.59
N LEU A 265 12.04 13.22 -11.11
CA LEU A 265 11.91 14.41 -11.94
C LEU A 265 13.15 14.61 -12.84
N LEU A 266 14.36 14.49 -12.27
CA LEU A 266 15.60 14.63 -13.01
C LEU A 266 15.77 13.50 -14.04
N LYS A 267 15.41 12.27 -13.67
CA LYS A 267 15.40 11.10 -14.55
C LYS A 267 14.43 11.30 -15.72
N TYR A 268 13.20 11.75 -15.45
CA TYR A 268 12.21 12.04 -16.48
C TYR A 268 12.70 13.11 -17.47
N ARG A 269 13.24 14.24 -16.99
CA ARG A 269 13.80 15.30 -17.85
C ARG A 269 14.95 14.80 -18.72
N SER A 270 15.81 13.94 -18.16
CA SER A 270 16.94 13.36 -18.90
C SER A 270 16.46 12.37 -19.96
N ALA A 271 15.47 11.52 -19.62
CA ALA A 271 14.87 10.56 -20.54
C ALA A 271 14.12 11.28 -21.70
N GLU A 272 13.41 12.38 -21.42
CA GLU A 272 12.74 13.21 -22.42
C GLU A 272 13.75 13.79 -23.44
N LYS A 273 14.88 14.33 -22.96
CA LYS A 273 15.94 14.81 -23.82
C LYS A 273 16.59 13.69 -24.64
N ALA A 274 16.83 12.53 -24.03
CA ALA A 274 17.38 11.37 -24.68
C ALA A 274 16.46 10.86 -25.80
N LEU A 275 15.14 10.76 -25.53
CA LEU A 275 14.15 10.39 -26.53
C LEU A 275 14.13 11.35 -27.71
N ASN A 276 14.04 12.67 -27.45
CA ASN A 276 14.05 13.68 -28.50
C ASN A 276 15.30 13.56 -29.40
N SER A 277 16.48 13.37 -28.80
CA SER A 277 17.74 13.20 -29.53
C SER A 277 17.77 11.90 -30.34
N ALA A 278 17.28 10.80 -29.75
CA ALA A 278 17.24 9.50 -30.43
C ALA A 278 16.23 9.48 -31.59
N GLN A 279 15.05 10.13 -31.43
CA GLN A 279 14.08 10.28 -32.52
C GLN A 279 14.64 11.08 -33.71
N VAL A 280 15.34 12.18 -33.44
CA VAL A 280 15.98 12.96 -34.47
C VAL A 280 17.10 12.16 -35.17
N ALA A 281 17.93 11.46 -34.41
CA ALA A 281 18.99 10.61 -34.95
C ALA A 281 18.42 9.48 -35.82
N PHE A 282 17.38 8.80 -35.36
CA PHE A 282 16.72 7.76 -36.13
C PHE A 282 16.10 8.30 -37.43
N ARG A 283 15.46 9.46 -37.38
CA ARG A 283 14.92 10.09 -38.59
C ARG A 283 15.98 10.36 -39.65
N TYR A 284 17.12 10.96 -39.27
CA TYR A 284 18.22 11.18 -40.18
C TYR A 284 18.82 9.89 -40.72
N GLU A 285 18.94 8.87 -39.88
CA GLU A 285 19.47 7.58 -40.29
C GLU A 285 18.52 6.84 -41.24
N ALA A 286 17.20 6.93 -40.99
CA ALA A 286 16.16 6.39 -41.87
C ALA A 286 16.21 7.09 -43.29
N GLU A 287 16.40 8.40 -43.31
CA GLU A 287 16.56 9.15 -44.56
C GLU A 287 17.83 8.73 -45.35
N LYS A 288 18.98 8.60 -44.66
CA LYS A 288 20.23 8.10 -45.27
C LYS A 288 20.05 6.68 -45.80
N TYR A 289 19.43 5.80 -45.01
CA TYR A 289 19.18 4.42 -45.41
C TYR A 289 18.27 4.36 -46.63
N ALA A 290 17.24 5.18 -46.68
CA ALA A 290 16.32 5.28 -47.83
C ALA A 290 17.05 5.76 -49.09
N ALA A 291 18.07 6.66 -48.94
CA ALA A 291 18.91 7.16 -50.01
C ALA A 291 20.08 6.21 -50.39
N GLY A 292 20.20 5.05 -49.78
CA GLY A 292 21.29 4.09 -50.01
C GLY A 292 22.64 4.54 -49.46
N ARG A 293 22.66 5.48 -48.50
CA ARG A 293 23.87 6.08 -47.92
C ARG A 293 24.18 5.58 -46.51
N SER A 294 23.49 4.57 -46.04
CA SER A 294 23.67 3.95 -44.74
C SER A 294 23.49 2.44 -44.80
N THR A 295 24.04 1.75 -43.83
CA THR A 295 23.95 0.29 -43.74
C THR A 295 22.68 -0.13 -42.98
N THR A 296 22.24 -1.39 -43.19
CA THR A 296 21.13 -2.00 -42.41
C THR A 296 21.46 -2.02 -40.92
N PHE A 297 22.74 -2.22 -40.58
CA PHE A 297 23.19 -2.21 -39.18
C PHE A 297 22.97 -0.84 -38.53
N ASP A 298 23.43 0.27 -39.17
CA ASP A 298 23.28 1.62 -38.61
C ASP A 298 21.83 2.01 -38.45
N TYR A 299 20.97 1.66 -39.42
CA TYR A 299 19.52 1.88 -39.34
C TYR A 299 18.90 1.14 -38.14
N ASN A 300 19.25 -0.14 -37.97
CA ASN A 300 18.70 -0.99 -36.90
C ASN A 300 19.23 -0.56 -35.52
N ASP A 301 20.47 -0.15 -35.41
CA ASP A 301 21.05 0.41 -34.18
C ASP A 301 20.34 1.70 -33.78
N ALA A 302 20.14 2.63 -34.72
CA ALA A 302 19.42 3.88 -34.47
C ALA A 302 17.93 3.61 -34.04
N LYS A 303 17.25 2.65 -34.69
CA LYS A 303 15.92 2.18 -34.34
C LYS A 303 15.87 1.64 -32.90
N THR A 304 16.79 0.74 -32.56
CA THR A 304 16.85 0.12 -31.23
C THR A 304 17.11 1.15 -30.12
N ARG A 305 18.02 2.12 -30.40
CA ARG A 305 18.29 3.24 -29.46
C ARG A 305 17.05 4.11 -29.24
N MET A 306 16.32 4.43 -30.32
CA MET A 306 15.07 5.19 -30.21
C MET A 306 14.02 4.45 -29.38
N GLN A 307 13.77 3.19 -29.68
CA GLN A 307 12.80 2.36 -28.96
C GLN A 307 13.16 2.20 -27.47
N LYS A 308 14.45 2.04 -27.16
CA LYS A 308 14.94 2.00 -25.79
C LYS A 308 14.70 3.34 -25.08
N ALA A 309 15.05 4.47 -25.72
CA ALA A 309 14.83 5.79 -25.15
C ALA A 309 13.35 6.10 -24.92
N GLU A 310 12.46 5.63 -25.79
CA GLU A 310 11.01 5.74 -25.64
C GLU A 310 10.51 4.93 -24.44
N SER A 311 10.92 3.69 -24.32
CA SER A 311 10.59 2.83 -23.17
C SER A 311 11.11 3.42 -21.86
N ASP A 312 12.33 3.93 -21.84
CA ASP A 312 12.95 4.56 -20.67
C ASP A 312 12.19 5.85 -20.27
N GLN A 313 11.74 6.63 -21.25
CA GLN A 313 10.96 7.86 -21.01
C GLN A 313 9.57 7.54 -20.44
N ILE A 314 8.87 6.54 -20.99
CA ILE A 314 7.58 6.06 -20.46
C ILE A 314 7.72 5.66 -19.00
N GLN A 315 8.70 4.80 -18.68
CA GLN A 315 8.93 4.37 -17.31
C GLN A 315 9.26 5.54 -16.38
N ALA A 316 10.15 6.45 -16.80
CA ALA A 316 10.52 7.62 -16.02
C ALA A 316 9.34 8.58 -15.78
N LYS A 317 8.44 8.76 -16.76
CA LYS A 317 7.23 9.57 -16.67
C LYS A 317 6.30 9.05 -15.56
N TYR A 318 5.97 7.77 -15.63
CA TYR A 318 5.05 7.17 -14.66
C TYR A 318 5.67 7.02 -13.28
N GLU A 319 6.99 6.74 -13.19
CA GLU A 319 7.71 6.77 -11.92
C GLU A 319 7.64 8.17 -11.28
N PHE A 320 7.87 9.23 -12.03
CA PHE A 320 7.76 10.60 -11.53
C PHE A 320 6.36 10.93 -11.05
N ILE A 321 5.32 10.59 -11.81
CA ILE A 321 3.92 10.77 -11.40
C ILE A 321 3.64 10.04 -10.08
N PHE A 322 4.03 8.79 -9.97
CA PHE A 322 3.84 7.99 -8.76
C PHE A 322 4.51 8.63 -7.54
N ARG A 323 5.80 8.99 -7.65
CA ARG A 323 6.57 9.55 -6.54
C ARG A 323 6.01 10.90 -6.08
N THR A 324 5.57 11.73 -7.00
CA THR A 324 4.94 13.02 -6.68
C THR A 324 3.60 12.82 -5.97
N LYS A 325 2.78 11.88 -6.45
CA LYS A 325 1.48 11.57 -5.83
C LYS A 325 1.63 10.97 -4.42
N ILE A 326 2.68 10.18 -4.17
CA ILE A 326 3.01 9.69 -2.82
C ILE A 326 3.34 10.87 -1.88
N LEU A 327 4.11 11.86 -2.35
CA LEU A 327 4.43 13.03 -1.54
C LEU A 327 3.17 13.87 -1.26
N ASP A 328 2.31 14.07 -2.25
CA ASP A 328 1.02 14.76 -2.08
C ASP A 328 0.10 13.99 -1.11
N PHE A 329 0.10 12.67 -1.21
CA PHE A 329 -0.64 11.83 -0.28
C PHE A 329 -0.20 12.07 1.16
N TYR A 330 1.11 12.10 1.48
CA TYR A 330 1.59 12.45 2.83
C TYR A 330 1.17 13.86 3.25
N ALA A 331 0.98 14.79 2.33
CA ALA A 331 0.47 16.13 2.58
C ALA A 331 -1.07 16.20 2.76
N GLY A 332 -1.78 15.05 2.66
CA GLY A 332 -3.23 14.95 2.88
C GLY A 332 -4.09 15.15 1.64
N PHE A 333 -3.50 15.19 0.45
CA PHE A 333 -4.27 15.23 -0.80
C PHE A 333 -4.75 13.83 -1.20
N PRO A 334 -5.95 13.70 -1.79
CA PRO A 334 -6.45 12.42 -2.24
C PRO A 334 -5.59 11.85 -3.37
N LEU A 335 -5.46 10.52 -3.40
CA LEU A 335 -4.80 9.80 -4.49
C LEU A 335 -5.72 9.79 -5.72
N THR A 336 -5.74 10.89 -6.45
CA THR A 336 -6.40 11.03 -7.77
C THR A 336 -5.35 11.21 -8.84
N LEU A 337 -5.55 10.56 -10.00
CA LEU A 337 -4.70 10.68 -11.18
C LEU A 337 -5.31 11.63 -12.19
#